data_17b6e612991378f77a41df676af8fba0
#
_entry.id   17b6e612991378f77a41df676af8fba0
#
_cell.length_a   1.000
_cell.length_b   1.000
_cell.length_c   1.000
_cell.angle_alpha   90.00
_cell.angle_beta   90.00
_cell.angle_gamma   90.00
#
_symmetry.space_group_name_H-M   'P 1'
#
loop_
_entity.id
_entity.type
_entity.pdbx_description
1 polymer ?
#
loop_
_entity_poly.entity_id
_entity_poly.type
_entity_poly.pdbx_seq_one_letter_code
_entity_poly.pdbx_strand_id
1 'polypeptide(L)'
;MAERFDAMRFSGPIGRLIAETQEAEIVRFLAPIEGRRILDVGTGTGRAAIALARRGAVVTGVDASAEMLEVAQRRARDAGVDVTFRGGDAHRLDVADRSFDAVVCLRVLMHTPDWRQSLAELCRVADGRVVFDYPSVSSAALLESIGRRLATRFAPKIEAYRVFSARDVAAVLTANGFRVAGAHKQFVLPIALHKKIGSLAFTTGFERFLARTGLLRRLGSPVTVVAERRP
;
A
#
# COMPACT_ATOMS: atom_id res chain seq x y z
N MET A 1 18.64 9.32 2.43
CA MET A 1 18.31 7.95 1.93
C MET A 1 16.86 7.87 1.45
N ALA A 2 15.90 8.47 2.15
CA ALA A 2 14.46 8.50 1.85
C ALA A 2 14.10 9.00 0.44
N GLU A 3 14.68 10.11 -0.03
CA GLU A 3 14.42 10.64 -1.38
C GLU A 3 14.90 9.72 -2.51
N ARG A 4 16.04 9.03 -2.30
CA ARG A 4 16.55 8.03 -3.26
C ARG A 4 15.64 6.81 -3.35
N PHE A 5 15.01 6.43 -2.23
CA PHE A 5 14.09 5.30 -2.19
C PHE A 5 12.84 5.55 -3.05
N ASP A 6 12.25 6.73 -2.92
CA ASP A 6 11.09 7.14 -3.71
C ASP A 6 11.45 7.30 -5.20
N ALA A 7 12.59 7.94 -5.49
CA ALA A 7 13.08 8.11 -6.84
C ALA A 7 13.32 6.76 -7.55
N MET A 8 13.94 5.78 -6.87
CA MET A 8 14.13 4.45 -7.45
C MET A 8 12.80 3.72 -7.71
N ARG A 9 11.80 3.93 -6.86
CA ARG A 9 10.53 3.17 -6.91
C ARG A 9 9.58 3.72 -7.96
N PHE A 10 9.45 5.04 -8.02
CA PHE A 10 8.45 5.73 -8.83
C PHE A 10 9.03 6.54 -9.99
N SER A 11 10.35 6.44 -10.25
CA SER A 11 10.97 7.07 -11.42
C SER A 11 10.56 6.38 -12.73
N GLY A 12 10.67 7.17 -13.81
CA GLY A 12 10.35 6.73 -15.15
C GLY A 12 8.85 6.57 -15.43
N PRO A 13 8.48 6.28 -16.68
CA PRO A 13 7.06 6.21 -17.09
C PRO A 13 6.27 5.15 -16.33
N ILE A 14 6.84 3.96 -16.14
CA ILE A 14 6.18 2.85 -15.44
C ILE A 14 6.04 3.13 -13.95
N GLY A 15 7.05 3.77 -13.33
CA GLY A 15 6.96 4.17 -11.92
C GLY A 15 5.84 5.19 -11.67
N ARG A 16 5.69 6.18 -12.56
CA ARG A 16 4.57 7.13 -12.51
C ARG A 16 3.22 6.44 -12.69
N LEU A 17 3.08 5.57 -13.69
CA LEU A 17 1.85 4.79 -13.90
C LEU A 17 1.43 4.03 -12.63
N ILE A 18 2.38 3.38 -11.95
CA ILE A 18 2.13 2.65 -10.70
C ILE A 18 1.61 3.61 -9.61
N ALA A 19 2.28 4.75 -9.44
CA ALA A 19 1.91 5.75 -8.43
C ALA A 19 0.51 6.32 -8.68
N GLU A 20 0.22 6.72 -9.92
CA GLU A 20 -1.05 7.29 -10.34
C GLU A 20 -2.20 6.28 -10.22
N THR A 21 -1.98 5.03 -10.64
CA THR A 21 -3.00 3.98 -10.51
C THR A 21 -3.28 3.68 -9.03
N GLN A 22 -2.25 3.60 -8.20
CA GLN A 22 -2.42 3.36 -6.77
C GLN A 22 -3.19 4.52 -6.10
N GLU A 23 -2.86 5.76 -6.44
CA GLU A 23 -3.58 6.93 -5.94
C GLU A 23 -5.06 6.92 -6.38
N ALA A 24 -5.33 6.66 -7.66
CA ALA A 24 -6.69 6.59 -8.18
C ALA A 24 -7.53 5.52 -7.47
N GLU A 25 -6.94 4.34 -7.20
CA GLU A 25 -7.64 3.27 -6.49
C GLU A 25 -7.91 3.60 -5.02
N ILE A 26 -6.97 4.24 -4.32
CA ILE A 26 -7.20 4.70 -2.94
C ILE A 26 -8.35 5.70 -2.90
N VAL A 27 -8.33 6.68 -3.80
CA VAL A 27 -9.39 7.68 -3.91
C VAL A 27 -10.74 7.03 -4.18
N ARG A 28 -10.80 6.11 -5.12
CA ARG A 28 -12.02 5.36 -5.44
C ARG A 28 -12.55 4.55 -4.25
N PHE A 29 -11.67 3.89 -3.51
CA PHE A 29 -12.04 3.07 -2.35
C PHE A 29 -12.47 3.88 -1.13
N LEU A 30 -11.96 5.10 -0.99
CA LEU A 30 -12.24 5.95 0.18
C LEU A 30 -13.36 6.97 -0.05
N ALA A 31 -13.79 7.18 -1.30
CA ALA A 31 -14.81 8.18 -1.61
C ALA A 31 -16.12 7.98 -0.81
N PRO A 32 -16.76 9.08 -0.35
CA PRO A 32 -16.30 10.46 -0.38
C PRO A 32 -15.18 10.71 0.63
N ILE A 33 -14.22 11.61 0.30
CA ILE A 33 -12.98 11.83 1.07
C ILE A 33 -13.07 13.11 1.93
N GLU A 34 -13.69 14.15 1.41
CA GLU A 34 -13.75 15.47 2.03
C GLU A 34 -14.25 15.41 3.48
N GLY A 35 -13.53 16.08 4.37
CA GLY A 35 -13.83 16.13 5.82
C GLY A 35 -13.54 14.85 6.59
N ARG A 36 -13.17 13.74 5.94
CA ARG A 36 -12.89 12.48 6.63
C ARG A 36 -11.54 12.51 7.35
N ARG A 37 -11.51 11.93 8.54
CA ARG A 37 -10.29 11.67 9.30
C ARG A 37 -9.66 10.39 8.79
N ILE A 38 -8.47 10.51 8.19
CA ILE A 38 -7.76 9.37 7.58
C ILE A 38 -6.39 9.21 8.22
N LEU A 39 -6.06 7.99 8.63
CA LEU A 39 -4.75 7.60 9.10
C LEU A 39 -3.98 6.90 7.96
N ASP A 40 -2.79 7.39 7.62
CA ASP A 40 -1.86 6.75 6.68
C ASP A 40 -0.70 6.10 7.44
N VAL A 41 -0.75 4.77 7.60
CA VAL A 41 0.21 3.98 8.36
C VAL A 41 1.34 3.48 7.47
N GLY A 42 2.57 3.79 7.87
CA GLY A 42 3.75 3.64 7.02
C GLY A 42 3.74 4.67 5.90
N THR A 43 3.43 5.92 6.25
CA THR A 43 3.23 7.03 5.30
C THR A 43 4.48 7.31 4.44
N GLY A 44 5.66 6.89 4.90
CA GLY A 44 6.93 7.11 4.23
C GLY A 44 7.16 8.59 3.93
N THR A 45 7.35 8.94 2.67
CA THR A 45 7.54 10.32 2.21
C THR A 45 6.23 11.10 2.04
N GLY A 46 5.10 10.62 2.56
CA GLY A 46 3.83 11.33 2.63
C GLY A 46 2.99 11.29 1.35
N ARG A 47 3.30 10.45 0.37
CA ARG A 47 2.66 10.49 -0.95
C ARG A 47 1.14 10.29 -0.88
N ALA A 48 0.66 9.25 -0.18
CA ALA A 48 -0.77 8.98 -0.04
C ALA A 48 -1.44 10.03 0.86
N ALA A 49 -0.81 10.37 1.98
CA ALA A 49 -1.30 11.40 2.90
C ALA A 49 -1.53 12.74 2.21
N ILE A 50 -0.55 13.23 1.44
CA ILE A 50 -0.64 14.48 0.68
C ILE A 50 -1.74 14.42 -0.38
N ALA A 51 -1.86 13.30 -1.10
CA ALA A 51 -2.87 13.12 -2.12
C ALA A 51 -4.31 13.14 -1.55
N LEU A 52 -4.50 12.60 -0.35
CA LEU A 52 -5.77 12.61 0.38
C LEU A 52 -6.07 14.00 0.97
N ALA A 53 -5.07 14.67 1.55
CA ALA A 53 -5.23 16.02 2.09
C ALA A 53 -5.60 17.04 1.00
N ARG A 54 -5.03 16.92 -0.21
CA ARG A 54 -5.43 17.73 -1.38
C ARG A 54 -6.90 17.58 -1.76
N ARG A 55 -7.55 16.50 -1.32
CA ARG A 55 -8.99 16.21 -1.55
C ARG A 55 -9.86 16.53 -0.32
N GLY A 56 -9.32 17.31 0.60
CA GLY A 56 -10.06 17.80 1.77
C GLY A 56 -10.14 16.82 2.94
N ALA A 57 -9.36 15.74 2.95
CA ALA A 57 -9.28 14.88 4.14
C ALA A 57 -8.47 15.54 5.25
N VAL A 58 -8.83 15.25 6.50
CA VAL A 58 -8.00 15.51 7.69
C VAL A 58 -7.09 14.32 7.90
N VAL A 59 -5.80 14.45 7.53
CA VAL A 59 -4.88 13.32 7.46
C VAL A 59 -3.85 13.34 8.58
N THR A 60 -3.67 12.16 9.19
CA THR A 60 -2.52 11.88 10.05
C THR A 60 -1.66 10.80 9.38
N GLY A 61 -0.37 11.06 9.19
CA GLY A 61 0.60 10.11 8.68
C GLY A 61 1.48 9.56 9.81
N VAL A 62 1.66 8.25 9.88
CA VAL A 62 2.51 7.58 10.85
C VAL A 62 3.60 6.78 10.15
N ASP A 63 4.84 6.90 10.59
CA ASP A 63 5.97 6.10 10.10
C ASP A 63 6.98 5.85 11.24
N ALA A 64 7.69 4.72 11.16
CA ALA A 64 8.74 4.41 12.11
C ALA A 64 10.05 5.18 11.85
N SER A 65 10.22 5.70 10.63
CA SER A 65 11.43 6.40 10.19
C SER A 65 11.28 7.92 10.31
N ALA A 66 12.03 8.52 11.24
CA ALA A 66 12.08 9.99 11.37
C ALA A 66 12.56 10.67 10.06
N GLU A 67 13.53 10.06 9.35
CA GLU A 67 14.03 10.59 8.07
C GLU A 67 12.92 10.65 7.01
N MET A 68 12.05 9.64 6.96
CA MET A 68 10.89 9.63 6.06
C MET A 68 9.90 10.73 6.42
N LEU A 69 9.62 10.91 7.71
CA LEU A 69 8.69 11.94 8.20
C LEU A 69 9.19 13.36 7.91
N GLU A 70 10.49 13.62 8.03
CA GLU A 70 11.07 14.92 7.65
C GLU A 70 10.84 15.24 6.16
N VAL A 71 11.01 14.24 5.28
CA VAL A 71 10.72 14.38 3.86
C VAL A 71 9.23 14.61 3.63
N ALA A 72 8.37 13.86 4.32
CA ALA A 72 6.92 13.99 4.21
C ALA A 72 6.43 15.38 4.63
N GLN A 73 6.92 15.91 5.75
CA GLN A 73 6.61 17.26 6.23
C GLN A 73 7.03 18.35 5.23
N ARG A 74 8.24 18.25 4.66
CA ARG A 74 8.70 19.19 3.64
C ARG A 74 7.79 19.15 2.42
N ARG A 75 7.48 17.94 1.90
CA ARG A 75 6.62 17.77 0.73
C ARG A 75 5.18 18.24 0.96
N ALA A 76 4.64 18.08 2.16
CA ALA A 76 3.30 18.60 2.51
C ALA A 76 3.28 20.12 2.48
N ARG A 77 4.31 20.78 3.06
CA ARG A 77 4.48 22.25 2.96
C ARG A 77 4.59 22.71 1.51
N ASP A 78 5.45 22.07 0.71
CA ASP A 78 5.63 22.40 -0.72
C ASP A 78 4.36 22.21 -1.52
N ALA A 79 3.52 21.26 -1.11
CA ALA A 79 2.21 20.97 -1.72
C ALA A 79 1.09 21.91 -1.24
N GLY A 80 1.34 22.74 -0.23
CA GLY A 80 0.35 23.66 0.37
C GLY A 80 -0.79 22.91 1.08
N VAL A 81 -0.53 21.74 1.67
CA VAL A 81 -1.53 20.95 2.41
C VAL A 81 -1.13 20.74 3.85
N ASP A 82 -2.13 20.65 4.73
CA ASP A 82 -1.95 20.35 6.13
C ASP A 82 -2.08 18.84 6.37
N VAL A 83 -1.02 18.24 6.91
CA VAL A 83 -0.96 16.83 7.30
C VAL A 83 -0.20 16.72 8.63
N THR A 84 -0.79 16.08 9.60
CA THR A 84 -0.11 15.78 10.86
C THR A 84 0.76 14.55 10.70
N PHE A 85 2.09 14.65 10.89
CA PHE A 85 2.99 13.51 10.85
C PHE A 85 3.52 13.14 12.23
N ARG A 86 3.53 11.84 12.57
CA ARG A 86 4.00 11.31 13.87
C ARG A 86 4.85 10.08 13.69
N GLY A 87 5.84 9.89 14.57
CA GLY A 87 6.53 8.61 14.73
C GLY A 87 5.60 7.55 15.32
N GLY A 88 5.72 6.29 14.85
CA GLY A 88 4.94 5.19 15.41
C GLY A 88 5.21 3.84 14.74
N ASP A 89 4.75 2.79 15.40
CA ASP A 89 4.89 1.40 14.96
C ASP A 89 3.54 0.86 14.50
N ALA A 90 3.50 0.28 13.30
CA ALA A 90 2.30 -0.35 12.74
C ALA A 90 1.77 -1.54 13.55
N HIS A 91 2.61 -2.15 14.43
CA HIS A 91 2.18 -3.22 15.33
C HIS A 91 1.46 -2.71 16.57
N ARG A 92 1.63 -1.44 16.90
CA ARG A 92 1.01 -0.80 18.08
C ARG A 92 0.86 0.68 17.83
N LEU A 93 -0.32 1.08 17.35
CA LEU A 93 -0.64 2.47 17.07
C LEU A 93 -1.11 3.18 18.36
N ASP A 94 -0.44 4.28 18.70
CA ASP A 94 -0.79 5.10 19.86
C ASP A 94 -1.97 6.05 19.55
N VAL A 95 -3.10 5.44 19.22
CA VAL A 95 -4.37 6.12 18.95
C VAL A 95 -5.54 5.26 19.44
N ALA A 96 -6.64 5.90 19.79
CA ALA A 96 -7.83 5.22 20.29
C ALA A 96 -8.49 4.33 19.22
N ASP A 97 -9.28 3.36 19.68
CA ASP A 97 -10.10 2.53 18.81
C ASP A 97 -11.07 3.40 18.02
N ARG A 98 -11.29 3.05 16.76
CA ARG A 98 -12.25 3.73 15.87
C ARG A 98 -12.09 5.25 15.80
N SER A 99 -10.87 5.75 15.97
CA SER A 99 -10.58 7.19 15.96
C SER A 99 -10.46 7.79 14.57
N PHE A 100 -10.41 6.95 13.51
CA PHE A 100 -10.32 7.39 12.12
C PHE A 100 -11.46 6.78 11.29
N ASP A 101 -12.05 7.58 10.42
CA ASP A 101 -13.12 7.13 9.51
C ASP A 101 -12.60 6.11 8.49
N ALA A 102 -11.31 6.23 8.14
CA ALA A 102 -10.60 5.26 7.31
C ALA A 102 -9.10 5.19 7.64
N VAL A 103 -8.50 4.04 7.34
CA VAL A 103 -7.06 3.79 7.48
C VAL A 103 -6.48 3.34 6.15
N VAL A 104 -5.33 3.89 5.77
CA VAL A 104 -4.55 3.50 4.59
C VAL A 104 -3.23 2.90 5.05
N CYS A 105 -2.78 1.83 4.42
CA CYS A 105 -1.50 1.20 4.72
C CYS A 105 -0.92 0.57 3.45
N LEU A 106 0.01 1.26 2.80
CA LEU A 106 0.51 0.87 1.48
C LEU A 106 1.98 0.49 1.53
N ARG A 107 2.27 -0.70 1.01
CA ARG A 107 3.65 -1.21 0.90
C ARG A 107 4.35 -1.43 2.24
N VAL A 108 3.59 -1.67 3.31
CA VAL A 108 4.09 -1.85 4.68
C VAL A 108 3.98 -3.29 5.13
N LEU A 109 2.82 -3.93 5.01
CA LEU A 109 2.55 -5.25 5.58
C LEU A 109 3.58 -6.33 5.17
N MET A 110 4.12 -6.24 3.96
CA MET A 110 5.13 -7.18 3.46
C MET A 110 6.48 -7.08 4.19
N HIS A 111 6.72 -5.98 4.88
CA HIS A 111 7.94 -5.68 5.62
C HIS A 111 7.77 -5.83 7.14
N THR A 112 6.52 -5.92 7.64
CA THR A 112 6.27 -6.05 9.08
C THR A 112 6.56 -7.50 9.55
N PRO A 113 7.26 -7.69 10.68
CA PRO A 113 7.52 -9.02 11.24
C PRO A 113 6.24 -9.80 11.52
N ASP A 114 5.28 -9.19 12.23
CA ASP A 114 3.94 -9.72 12.44
C ASP A 114 2.88 -8.89 11.71
N TRP A 115 2.68 -9.21 10.44
CA TRP A 115 1.69 -8.54 9.61
C TRP A 115 0.25 -8.75 10.11
N ARG A 116 -0.02 -9.86 10.83
CA ARG A 116 -1.35 -10.13 11.37
C ARG A 116 -1.70 -9.14 12.47
N GLN A 117 -0.74 -8.89 13.36
CA GLN A 117 -0.86 -7.88 14.40
C GLN A 117 -1.01 -6.49 13.78
N SER A 118 -0.19 -6.14 12.80
CA SER A 118 -0.31 -4.85 12.11
C SER A 118 -1.68 -4.69 11.46
N LEU A 119 -2.18 -5.70 10.74
CA LEU A 119 -3.51 -5.62 10.10
C LEU A 119 -4.64 -5.54 11.16
N ALA A 120 -4.50 -6.22 12.30
CA ALA A 120 -5.45 -6.12 13.41
C ALA A 120 -5.46 -4.69 14.00
N GLU A 121 -4.30 -4.05 14.16
CA GLU A 121 -4.18 -2.66 14.60
C GLU A 121 -4.82 -1.67 13.61
N LEU A 122 -4.62 -1.86 12.30
CA LEU A 122 -5.33 -1.07 11.29
C LEU A 122 -6.85 -1.20 11.45
N CYS A 123 -7.34 -2.42 11.67
CA CYS A 123 -8.77 -2.66 11.91
C CYS A 123 -9.25 -2.06 13.22
N ARG A 124 -8.45 -2.10 14.30
CA ARG A 124 -8.83 -1.53 15.61
C ARG A 124 -9.09 -0.03 15.51
N VAL A 125 -8.19 0.70 14.85
CA VAL A 125 -8.23 2.17 14.82
C VAL A 125 -9.17 2.73 13.75
N ALA A 126 -9.56 1.92 12.74
CA ALA A 126 -10.53 2.31 11.72
C ALA A 126 -11.97 2.16 12.21
N ASP A 127 -12.79 3.18 12.03
CA ASP A 127 -14.24 3.09 12.28
C ASP A 127 -14.98 2.44 11.09
N GLY A 128 -14.64 2.80 9.85
CA GLY A 128 -15.35 2.36 8.66
C GLY A 128 -14.53 1.48 7.71
N ARG A 129 -13.45 2.01 7.15
CA ARG A 129 -12.70 1.37 6.05
C ARG A 129 -11.22 1.22 6.35
N VAL A 130 -10.64 0.13 5.84
CA VAL A 130 -9.19 -0.09 5.79
C VAL A 130 -8.80 -0.36 4.34
N VAL A 131 -7.86 0.43 3.80
CA VAL A 131 -7.29 0.23 2.46
C VAL A 131 -5.82 -0.11 2.61
N PHE A 132 -5.41 -1.25 2.08
CA PHE A 132 -4.03 -1.71 2.15
C PHE A 132 -3.65 -2.51 0.92
N ASP A 133 -2.34 -2.71 0.70
CA ASP A 133 -1.86 -3.56 -0.37
C ASP A 133 -0.96 -4.69 0.12
N TYR A 134 -0.90 -5.75 -0.69
CA TYR A 134 0.00 -6.87 -0.48
C TYR A 134 0.38 -7.58 -1.78
N PRO A 135 1.57 -8.19 -1.88
CA PRO A 135 1.93 -9.07 -2.98
C PRO A 135 1.27 -10.45 -2.81
N SER A 136 0.61 -10.92 -3.87
CA SER A 136 -0.15 -12.18 -3.86
C SER A 136 0.74 -13.41 -4.09
N VAL A 137 0.50 -14.49 -3.34
CA VAL A 137 1.12 -15.81 -3.59
C VAL A 137 0.72 -16.39 -4.95
N SER A 138 -0.43 -15.98 -5.52
CA SER A 138 -0.92 -16.47 -6.80
C SER A 138 -0.24 -15.81 -8.01
N SER A 139 0.80 -15.04 -7.80
CA SER A 139 1.45 -14.23 -8.84
C SER A 139 2.92 -14.58 -9.02
N ALA A 140 3.55 -13.97 -10.03
CA ALA A 140 5.01 -14.03 -10.21
C ALA A 140 5.80 -13.52 -8.98
N ALA A 141 5.17 -12.77 -8.07
CA ALA A 141 5.76 -12.36 -6.79
C ALA A 141 6.15 -13.56 -5.90
N LEU A 142 5.51 -14.72 -6.06
CA LEU A 142 5.91 -15.95 -5.36
C LEU A 142 7.31 -16.40 -5.79
N LEU A 143 7.59 -16.39 -7.10
CA LEU A 143 8.92 -16.77 -7.62
C LEU A 143 9.99 -15.77 -7.15
N GLU A 144 9.67 -14.48 -7.14
CA GLU A 144 10.55 -13.45 -6.59
C GLU A 144 10.81 -13.64 -5.10
N SER A 145 9.78 -13.99 -4.32
CA SER A 145 9.90 -14.28 -2.89
C SER A 145 10.80 -15.48 -2.62
N ILE A 146 10.65 -16.56 -3.39
CA ILE A 146 11.51 -17.76 -3.28
C ILE A 146 12.95 -17.41 -3.64
N GLY A 147 13.18 -16.71 -4.75
CA GLY A 147 14.50 -16.27 -5.18
C GLY A 147 15.20 -15.40 -4.12
N ARG A 148 14.49 -14.45 -3.52
CA ARG A 148 15.02 -13.60 -2.43
C ARG A 148 15.35 -14.42 -1.17
N ARG A 149 14.51 -15.37 -0.77
CA ARG A 149 14.78 -16.26 0.37
C ARG A 149 16.02 -17.12 0.15
N LEU A 150 16.26 -17.59 -1.06
CA LEU A 150 17.48 -18.31 -1.41
C LEU A 150 18.69 -17.37 -1.37
N ALA A 151 18.55 -16.16 -1.88
CA ALA A 151 19.61 -15.15 -1.91
C ALA A 151 19.99 -14.64 -0.51
N THR A 152 19.04 -14.55 0.46
CA THR A 152 19.35 -14.14 1.84
C THR A 152 20.30 -15.10 2.57
N ARG A 153 20.40 -16.36 2.13
CA ARG A 153 21.40 -17.31 2.62
C ARG A 153 22.84 -16.89 2.30
N PHE A 154 23.01 -16.13 1.21
CA PHE A 154 24.33 -15.72 0.70
C PHE A 154 24.57 -14.20 0.85
N ALA A 155 23.52 -13.41 1.09
CA ALA A 155 23.60 -11.96 1.23
C ALA A 155 22.58 -11.47 2.29
N PRO A 156 22.95 -11.39 3.58
CA PRO A 156 22.02 -11.07 4.68
C PRO A 156 21.43 -9.65 4.66
N LYS A 157 21.86 -8.78 3.74
CA LYS A 157 21.30 -7.42 3.56
C LYS A 157 20.03 -7.37 2.69
N ILE A 158 19.56 -8.51 2.17
CA ILE A 158 18.34 -8.55 1.35
C ILE A 158 17.14 -8.66 2.30
N GLU A 159 16.29 -7.64 2.36
CA GLU A 159 15.06 -7.67 3.14
C GLU A 159 14.14 -8.82 2.71
N ALA A 160 13.60 -9.52 3.69
CA ALA A 160 12.64 -10.59 3.46
C ALA A 160 11.37 -10.00 2.80
N TYR A 161 11.00 -10.56 1.65
CA TYR A 161 9.82 -10.17 0.89
C TYR A 161 8.73 -11.20 1.11
N ARG A 162 7.70 -10.84 1.86
CA ARG A 162 6.58 -11.73 2.17
C ARG A 162 5.50 -11.60 1.11
N VAL A 163 4.96 -12.74 0.69
CA VAL A 163 3.76 -12.84 -0.15
C VAL A 163 2.59 -13.37 0.67
N PHE A 164 1.37 -13.03 0.29
CA PHE A 164 0.18 -13.27 1.09
C PHE A 164 -0.86 -14.10 0.32
N SER A 165 -1.53 -14.99 1.04
CA SER A 165 -2.74 -15.65 0.57
C SER A 165 -3.95 -14.74 0.84
N ALA A 166 -4.82 -14.58 -0.16
CA ALA A 166 -6.07 -13.82 0.01
C ALA A 166 -6.97 -14.43 1.11
N ARG A 167 -6.89 -15.77 1.31
CA ARG A 167 -7.60 -16.47 2.38
C ARG A 167 -7.11 -16.05 3.76
N ASP A 168 -5.79 -15.99 3.95
CA ASP A 168 -5.22 -15.61 5.25
C ASP A 168 -5.51 -14.16 5.59
N VAL A 169 -5.41 -13.26 4.59
CA VAL A 169 -5.78 -11.84 4.75
C VAL A 169 -7.26 -11.71 5.13
N ALA A 170 -8.17 -12.39 4.42
CA ALA A 170 -9.59 -12.36 4.72
C ALA A 170 -9.91 -12.95 6.11
N ALA A 171 -9.18 -13.97 6.56
CA ALA A 171 -9.34 -14.54 7.90
C ALA A 171 -8.99 -13.54 8.99
N VAL A 172 -7.88 -12.79 8.86
CA VAL A 172 -7.51 -11.75 9.83
C VAL A 172 -8.53 -10.62 9.84
N LEU A 173 -8.98 -10.15 8.67
CA LEU A 173 -10.03 -9.13 8.57
C LEU A 173 -11.32 -9.58 9.29
N THR A 174 -11.76 -10.81 9.01
CA THR A 174 -12.97 -11.38 9.62
C THR A 174 -12.86 -11.48 11.13
N ALA A 175 -11.73 -11.92 11.65
CA ALA A 175 -11.46 -12.00 13.09
C ALA A 175 -11.51 -10.63 13.78
N ASN A 176 -11.25 -9.54 13.04
CA ASN A 176 -11.27 -8.15 13.53
C ASN A 176 -12.53 -7.37 13.13
N GLY A 177 -13.61 -8.06 12.72
CA GLY A 177 -14.90 -7.44 12.43
C GLY A 177 -14.97 -6.74 11.07
N PHE A 178 -14.09 -7.07 10.13
CA PHE A 178 -14.09 -6.52 8.77
C PHE A 178 -14.42 -7.58 7.71
N ARG A 179 -14.85 -7.12 6.56
CA ARG A 179 -15.02 -7.93 5.33
C ARG A 179 -14.33 -7.26 4.17
N VAL A 180 -13.83 -8.04 3.23
CA VAL A 180 -13.34 -7.51 1.95
C VAL A 180 -14.53 -6.96 1.15
N ALA A 181 -14.52 -5.67 0.87
CA ALA A 181 -15.55 -4.99 0.07
C ALA A 181 -15.14 -4.86 -1.40
N GLY A 182 -13.84 -4.79 -1.66
CA GLY A 182 -13.32 -4.72 -3.02
C GLY A 182 -11.82 -4.99 -3.08
N ALA A 183 -11.34 -5.33 -4.27
CA ALA A 183 -9.94 -5.52 -4.52
C ALA A 183 -9.58 -5.08 -5.94
N HIS A 184 -8.42 -4.45 -6.08
CA HIS A 184 -7.79 -4.12 -7.35
C HIS A 184 -6.47 -4.85 -7.48
N LYS A 185 -6.23 -5.50 -8.61
CA LYS A 185 -4.98 -6.19 -8.91
C LYS A 185 -4.27 -5.52 -10.06
N GLN A 186 -2.97 -5.33 -9.92
CA GLN A 186 -2.11 -4.78 -10.96
C GLN A 186 -1.09 -5.83 -11.39
N PHE A 187 -0.64 -5.75 -12.61
CA PHE A 187 0.45 -6.51 -13.20
C PHE A 187 0.44 -8.03 -12.96
N VAL A 188 0.44 -8.77 -14.05
CA VAL A 188 0.69 -10.23 -14.02
C VAL A 188 2.20 -10.51 -14.07
N LEU A 189 2.92 -9.76 -14.89
CA LEU A 189 4.37 -9.85 -14.97
C LEU A 189 5.05 -9.02 -13.86
N PRO A 190 6.28 -9.40 -13.46
CA PRO A 190 7.05 -8.62 -12.50
C PRO A 190 7.21 -7.16 -12.93
N ILE A 191 7.01 -6.23 -12.00
CA ILE A 191 7.18 -4.78 -12.24
C ILE A 191 8.58 -4.46 -12.79
N ALA A 192 9.60 -5.20 -12.34
CA ALA A 192 10.96 -5.05 -12.84
C ALA A 192 11.06 -5.29 -14.36
N LEU A 193 10.29 -6.23 -14.91
CA LEU A 193 10.25 -6.50 -16.35
C LEU A 193 9.60 -5.33 -17.10
N HIS A 194 8.48 -4.81 -16.62
CA HIS A 194 7.83 -3.62 -17.20
C HIS A 194 8.77 -2.40 -17.18
N LYS A 195 9.49 -2.19 -16.07
CA LYS A 195 10.50 -1.12 -15.97
C LYS A 195 11.67 -1.31 -16.96
N LYS A 196 12.12 -2.56 -17.16
CA LYS A 196 13.19 -2.87 -18.11
C LYS A 196 12.76 -2.63 -19.56
N ILE A 197 11.52 -2.97 -19.90
CA ILE A 197 10.94 -2.70 -21.24
C ILE A 197 10.73 -1.18 -21.43
N GLY A 198 10.34 -0.46 -20.38
CA GLY A 198 10.22 1.00 -20.37
C GLY A 198 9.08 1.58 -21.22
N SER A 199 8.28 0.75 -21.90
CA SER A 199 7.21 1.18 -22.80
C SER A 199 5.86 1.21 -22.09
N LEU A 200 5.27 2.41 -21.97
CA LEU A 200 3.89 2.59 -21.45
C LEU A 200 2.85 1.91 -22.36
N ALA A 201 3.00 2.05 -23.69
CA ALA A 201 2.07 1.46 -24.64
C ALA A 201 2.05 -0.07 -24.53
N PHE A 202 3.23 -0.69 -24.43
CA PHE A 202 3.32 -2.14 -24.18
C PHE A 202 2.67 -2.50 -22.84
N THR A 203 3.05 -1.84 -21.74
CA THR A 203 2.54 -2.15 -20.41
C THR A 203 1.04 -2.03 -20.34
N THR A 204 0.47 -0.90 -20.77
CA THR A 204 -0.97 -0.67 -20.71
C THR A 204 -1.77 -1.56 -21.66
N GLY A 205 -1.24 -1.82 -22.86
CA GLY A 205 -1.86 -2.72 -23.85
C GLY A 205 -1.87 -4.16 -23.35
N PHE A 206 -0.75 -4.64 -22.84
CA PHE A 206 -0.60 -5.99 -22.33
C PHE A 206 -1.46 -6.24 -21.08
N GLU A 207 -1.43 -5.35 -20.10
CA GLU A 207 -2.26 -5.47 -18.89
C GLU A 207 -3.76 -5.40 -19.23
N ARG A 208 -4.16 -4.58 -20.20
CA ARG A 208 -5.55 -4.53 -20.70
C ARG A 208 -5.97 -5.84 -21.37
N PHE A 209 -5.08 -6.47 -22.14
CA PHE A 209 -5.31 -7.79 -22.70
C PHE A 209 -5.50 -8.84 -21.61
N LEU A 210 -4.61 -8.86 -20.60
CA LEU A 210 -4.70 -9.78 -19.47
C LEU A 210 -5.96 -9.55 -18.61
N ALA A 211 -6.40 -8.30 -18.49
CA ALA A 211 -7.66 -7.99 -17.82
C ALA A 211 -8.87 -8.59 -18.56
N ARG A 212 -8.91 -8.47 -19.91
CA ARG A 212 -9.97 -9.04 -20.77
C ARG A 212 -10.03 -10.57 -20.70
N THR A 213 -8.90 -11.25 -20.59
CA THR A 213 -8.83 -12.71 -20.45
C THR A 213 -9.14 -13.22 -19.04
N GLY A 214 -9.28 -12.31 -18.07
CA GLY A 214 -9.48 -12.64 -16.66
C GLY A 214 -8.20 -13.07 -15.92
N LEU A 215 -7.05 -13.14 -16.60
CA LEU A 215 -5.76 -13.53 -16.00
C LEU A 215 -5.31 -12.52 -14.94
N LEU A 216 -5.52 -11.23 -15.17
CA LEU A 216 -5.19 -10.20 -14.20
C LEU A 216 -5.94 -10.38 -12.87
N ARG A 217 -7.22 -10.80 -12.92
CA ARG A 217 -8.00 -11.10 -11.71
C ARG A 217 -7.45 -12.28 -10.91
N ARG A 218 -6.83 -13.26 -11.56
CA ARG A 218 -6.28 -14.47 -10.93
C ARG A 218 -4.85 -14.24 -10.45
N LEU A 219 -3.99 -13.69 -11.30
CA LEU A 219 -2.54 -13.67 -11.14
C LEU A 219 -1.96 -12.29 -10.84
N GLY A 220 -2.76 -11.21 -10.89
CA GLY A 220 -2.27 -9.86 -10.69
C GLY A 220 -1.73 -9.60 -9.27
N SER A 221 -0.63 -8.82 -9.19
CA SER A 221 0.05 -8.39 -7.97
C SER A 221 0.81 -7.08 -8.21
N PRO A 222 0.80 -6.11 -7.28
CA PRO A 222 0.17 -6.17 -5.95
C PRO A 222 -1.36 -6.17 -6.00
N VAL A 223 -1.95 -6.60 -4.89
CA VAL A 223 -3.39 -6.53 -4.65
C VAL A 223 -3.65 -5.39 -3.69
N THR A 224 -4.40 -4.39 -4.11
CA THR A 224 -4.93 -3.33 -3.23
C THR A 224 -6.34 -3.72 -2.81
N VAL A 225 -6.59 -3.77 -1.52
CA VAL A 225 -7.87 -4.19 -0.92
C VAL A 225 -8.50 -3.02 -0.22
N VAL A 226 -9.83 -2.90 -0.33
CA VAL A 226 -10.65 -2.17 0.62
C VAL A 226 -11.44 -3.17 1.45
N ALA A 227 -11.31 -3.06 2.76
CA ALA A 227 -12.11 -3.77 3.75
C ALA A 227 -13.04 -2.80 4.47
N GLU A 228 -14.25 -3.23 4.75
CA GLU A 228 -15.26 -2.45 5.47
C GLU A 228 -15.61 -3.15 6.78
N ARG A 229 -15.86 -2.36 7.83
CA ARG A 229 -16.34 -2.87 9.10
C ARG A 229 -17.71 -3.51 8.89
N ARG A 230 -17.92 -4.67 9.48
CA ARG A 230 -19.24 -5.31 9.53
C ARG A 230 -20.17 -4.49 10.43
N PRO A 231 -21.45 -4.39 10.08
CA PRO A 231 -22.46 -3.72 10.92
C PRO A 231 -22.60 -4.38 12.29
#